data_cb0c72ec30419b586ed564ee4b1b5a36
#
_entry.id   cb0c72ec30419b586ed564ee4b1b5a36
#
_cell.length_a   1.000
_cell.length_b   1.000
_cell.length_c   1.000
_cell.angle_alpha   90.00
_cell.angle_beta   90.00
_cell.angle_gamma   90.00
#
_symmetry.space_group_name_H-M   'P 1'
#
loop_
_entity.id
_entity.type
_entity.pdbx_description
1 polymer ?
#
loop_
_entity_poly.entity_id
_entity_poly.type
_entity_poly.pdbx_seq_one_letter_code
_entity_poly.pdbx_strand_id
1 'polypeptide(L)'
;MPHKTTTLLIEDSGFMRIILSDLLKSDPSLELLGTASNGTKGLEKIQQLQPDVIITDMVMPESDGLAVVKKVMQSNPKPVILLSSLEKEDPKVFEALSAGAFDFLNKEEVTKLAKQRQFPLNDMVKVAAEVSSGKLTREQGKKNTFHHSFDEQLRYEAIAIGASTGGPMAIEQLLSGLPANLNIPVIIAQHMPEQFLR
;
A
#
# COMPACT_ATOMS: atom_id res chain seq x y z
N MET A 1 -21.64 -0.65 -15.85
CA MET A 1 -21.25 0.37 -14.86
C MET A 1 -19.78 0.14 -14.58
N PRO A 2 -18.95 1.18 -14.42
CA PRO A 2 -17.56 0.97 -14.02
C PRO A 2 -17.53 0.22 -12.69
N HIS A 3 -16.64 -0.76 -12.57
CA HIS A 3 -16.47 -1.57 -11.36
C HIS A 3 -15.93 -0.64 -10.26
N LYS A 4 -16.61 -0.57 -9.12
CA LYS A 4 -16.13 0.19 -7.96
C LYS A 4 -15.06 -0.62 -7.25
N THR A 5 -14.03 0.07 -6.74
CA THR A 5 -13.03 -0.55 -5.86
C THR A 5 -13.64 -0.81 -4.50
N THR A 6 -13.67 -2.07 -4.10
CA THR A 6 -14.23 -2.49 -2.82
C THR A 6 -13.21 -2.41 -1.70
N THR A 7 -13.62 -1.91 -0.52
CA THR A 7 -12.73 -1.68 0.62
C THR A 7 -13.28 -2.27 1.91
N LEU A 8 -12.39 -2.65 2.82
CA LEU A 8 -12.69 -2.99 4.21
C LEU A 8 -11.85 -2.11 5.14
N LEU A 9 -12.47 -1.49 6.13
CA LEU A 9 -11.80 -0.65 7.13
C LEU A 9 -11.73 -1.37 8.48
N ILE A 10 -10.54 -1.47 9.06
CA ILE A 10 -10.28 -2.04 10.38
C ILE A 10 -9.69 -0.93 11.26
N GLU A 11 -10.46 -0.49 12.26
CA GLU A 11 -10.12 0.66 13.10
C GLU A 11 -10.83 0.47 14.45
N ASP A 12 -10.10 0.49 15.55
CA ASP A 12 -10.66 0.26 16.88
C ASP A 12 -11.42 1.49 17.42
N SER A 13 -10.95 2.70 17.13
CA SER A 13 -11.64 3.93 17.51
C SER A 13 -12.94 4.10 16.75
N GLY A 14 -14.07 4.07 17.49
CA GLY A 14 -15.39 4.29 16.90
C GLY A 14 -15.52 5.64 16.20
N PHE A 15 -14.89 6.68 16.75
CA PHE A 15 -14.89 8.01 16.17
C PHE A 15 -14.09 8.07 14.84
N MET A 16 -12.86 7.54 14.84
CA MET A 16 -12.05 7.49 13.63
C MET A 16 -12.70 6.62 12.56
N ARG A 17 -13.29 5.51 12.95
CA ARG A 17 -13.99 4.62 12.02
C ARG A 17 -15.14 5.30 11.30
N ILE A 18 -15.89 6.21 11.99
CA ILE A 18 -16.94 7.02 11.34
C ILE A 18 -16.30 7.99 10.34
N ILE A 19 -15.30 8.78 10.75
CA ILE A 19 -14.63 9.77 9.88
C ILE A 19 -14.07 9.10 8.62
N LEU A 20 -13.31 8.03 8.78
CA LEU A 20 -12.70 7.32 7.67
C LEU A 20 -13.74 6.65 6.77
N SER A 21 -14.84 6.15 7.34
CA SER A 21 -15.95 5.59 6.55
C SER A 21 -16.61 6.65 5.69
N ASP A 22 -16.85 7.84 6.23
CA ASP A 22 -17.45 8.94 5.49
C ASP A 22 -16.53 9.44 4.38
N LEU A 23 -15.22 9.47 4.68
CA LEU A 23 -14.20 9.82 3.70
C LEU A 23 -14.20 8.85 2.52
N LEU A 24 -14.16 7.55 2.77
CA LEU A 24 -14.21 6.52 1.71
C LEU A 24 -15.51 6.59 0.91
N LYS A 25 -16.64 6.76 1.57
CA LYS A 25 -17.96 6.86 0.90
C LYS A 25 -18.15 8.15 0.10
N SER A 26 -17.35 9.18 0.34
CA SER A 26 -17.40 10.43 -0.41
C SER A 26 -16.93 10.29 -1.86
N ASP A 27 -16.17 9.23 -2.17
CA ASP A 27 -15.71 8.93 -3.53
C ASP A 27 -16.65 7.91 -4.19
N PRO A 28 -17.35 8.27 -5.26
CA PRO A 28 -18.32 7.38 -5.92
C PRO A 28 -17.67 6.17 -6.60
N SER A 29 -16.34 6.18 -6.81
CA SER A 29 -15.57 5.07 -7.38
C SER A 29 -15.20 4.00 -6.34
N LEU A 30 -15.38 4.30 -5.04
CA LEU A 30 -15.11 3.40 -3.94
C LEU A 30 -16.39 2.82 -3.36
N GLU A 31 -16.29 1.62 -2.81
CA GLU A 31 -17.37 0.95 -2.08
C GLU A 31 -16.81 0.37 -0.76
N LEU A 32 -17.28 0.91 0.35
CA LEU A 32 -16.94 0.38 1.67
C LEU A 32 -17.85 -0.80 2.01
N LEU A 33 -17.34 -2.04 1.89
CA LEU A 33 -18.10 -3.27 2.17
C LEU A 33 -18.43 -3.46 3.65
N GLY A 34 -17.58 -2.90 4.52
CA GLY A 34 -17.80 -3.01 5.95
C GLY A 34 -16.67 -2.43 6.77
N THR A 35 -16.85 -2.48 8.08
CA THR A 35 -15.82 -2.05 9.05
C THR A 35 -15.65 -3.12 10.13
N ALA A 36 -14.47 -3.16 10.75
CA ALA A 36 -14.19 -4.00 11.92
C ALA A 36 -13.53 -3.17 13.02
N SER A 37 -13.69 -3.58 14.28
CA SER A 37 -13.17 -2.87 15.45
C SER A 37 -11.89 -3.46 16.03
N ASN A 38 -11.36 -4.51 15.44
CA ASN A 38 -10.06 -5.11 15.75
C ASN A 38 -9.59 -6.02 14.61
N GLY A 39 -8.33 -6.45 14.66
CA GLY A 39 -7.74 -7.29 13.62
C GLY A 39 -8.42 -8.64 13.46
N THR A 40 -8.84 -9.29 14.53
CA THR A 40 -9.50 -10.61 14.47
C THR A 40 -10.82 -10.53 13.68
N LYS A 41 -11.70 -9.61 14.04
CA LYS A 41 -12.95 -9.35 13.28
C LYS A 41 -12.67 -8.87 11.86
N GLY A 42 -11.59 -8.13 11.67
CA GLY A 42 -11.11 -7.72 10.35
C GLY A 42 -10.80 -8.90 9.46
N LEU A 43 -10.01 -9.86 9.95
CA LEU A 43 -9.63 -11.06 9.22
C LEU A 43 -10.84 -11.94 8.86
N GLU A 44 -11.80 -12.09 9.76
CA GLU A 44 -13.07 -12.79 9.48
C GLU A 44 -13.82 -12.11 8.32
N LYS A 45 -13.95 -10.78 8.37
CA LYS A 45 -14.63 -10.03 7.30
C LYS A 45 -13.87 -10.04 5.98
N ILE A 46 -12.54 -10.03 5.99
CA ILE A 46 -11.74 -10.18 4.77
C ILE A 46 -12.09 -11.49 4.07
N GLN A 47 -12.18 -12.59 4.80
CA GLN A 47 -12.56 -13.89 4.25
C GLN A 47 -13.99 -13.92 3.69
N GLN A 48 -14.93 -13.25 4.36
CA GLN A 48 -16.34 -13.23 3.95
C GLN A 48 -16.61 -12.28 2.77
N LEU A 49 -16.03 -11.09 2.79
CA LEU A 49 -16.36 -10.00 1.89
C LEU A 49 -15.41 -9.87 0.70
N GLN A 50 -14.22 -10.46 0.78
CA GLN A 50 -13.20 -10.46 -0.27
C GLN A 50 -12.92 -9.05 -0.87
N PRO A 51 -12.60 -8.02 -0.04
CA PRO A 51 -12.36 -6.67 -0.54
C PRO A 51 -11.17 -6.62 -1.50
N ASP A 52 -11.15 -5.62 -2.39
CA ASP A 52 -10.00 -5.35 -3.26
C ASP A 52 -8.84 -4.73 -2.48
N VAL A 53 -9.13 -3.86 -1.54
CA VAL A 53 -8.15 -3.15 -0.70
C VAL A 53 -8.57 -3.20 0.77
N ILE A 54 -7.61 -3.46 1.64
CA ILE A 54 -7.78 -3.47 3.09
C ILE A 54 -7.12 -2.22 3.67
N ILE A 55 -7.84 -1.54 4.57
CA ILE A 55 -7.32 -0.40 5.32
C ILE A 55 -7.35 -0.81 6.78
N THR A 56 -6.23 -0.76 7.47
CA THR A 56 -6.14 -1.17 8.88
C THR A 56 -5.36 -0.19 9.72
N ASP A 57 -5.87 0.08 10.91
CA ASP A 57 -5.06 0.74 11.93
C ASP A 57 -3.86 -0.14 12.30
N MET A 58 -2.72 0.51 12.55
CA MET A 58 -1.50 -0.14 12.98
C MET A 58 -1.58 -0.58 14.44
N VAL A 59 -2.17 0.22 15.31
CA VAL A 59 -2.20 -0.02 16.76
C VAL A 59 -3.64 -0.29 17.20
N MET A 60 -3.92 -1.55 17.44
CA MET A 60 -5.24 -1.99 17.94
C MET A 60 -5.07 -2.99 19.08
N PRO A 61 -6.02 -3.06 20.04
CA PRO A 61 -6.05 -4.13 21.04
C PRO A 61 -6.18 -5.52 20.40
N GLU A 62 -5.62 -6.54 21.05
CA GLU A 62 -5.70 -7.96 20.71
C GLU A 62 -4.94 -8.37 19.43
N SER A 63 -5.12 -7.66 18.34
CA SER A 63 -4.48 -7.98 17.05
C SER A 63 -4.18 -6.70 16.29
N ASP A 64 -2.92 -6.36 16.16
CA ASP A 64 -2.44 -5.13 15.52
C ASP A 64 -2.43 -5.25 13.97
N GLY A 65 -2.19 -4.11 13.31
CA GLY A 65 -2.15 -4.04 11.85
C GLY A 65 -1.07 -4.93 11.23
N LEU A 66 0.06 -5.11 11.91
CA LEU A 66 1.13 -6.02 11.46
C LEU A 66 0.64 -7.47 11.38
N ALA A 67 -0.11 -7.93 12.39
CA ALA A 67 -0.68 -9.27 12.39
C ALA A 67 -1.69 -9.44 11.24
N VAL A 68 -2.49 -8.41 10.96
CA VAL A 68 -3.42 -8.40 9.81
C VAL A 68 -2.63 -8.54 8.51
N VAL A 69 -1.60 -7.71 8.28
CA VAL A 69 -0.75 -7.77 7.08
C VAL A 69 -0.17 -9.17 6.90
N LYS A 70 0.52 -9.71 7.92
CA LYS A 70 1.14 -11.04 7.84
C LYS A 70 0.12 -12.12 7.47
N LYS A 71 -1.06 -12.09 8.08
CA LYS A 71 -2.10 -13.09 7.81
C LYS A 71 -2.67 -12.97 6.40
N VAL A 72 -2.93 -11.75 5.93
CA VAL A 72 -3.42 -11.50 4.56
C VAL A 72 -2.40 -11.96 3.53
N MET A 73 -1.13 -11.58 3.69
CA MET A 73 -0.07 -11.98 2.74
C MET A 73 0.15 -13.48 2.68
N GLN A 74 -0.06 -14.20 3.80
CA GLN A 74 0.07 -15.66 3.85
C GLN A 74 -1.10 -16.42 3.23
N SER A 75 -2.32 -15.88 3.31
CA SER A 75 -3.54 -16.61 2.91
C SER A 75 -4.04 -16.23 1.52
N ASN A 76 -4.29 -14.96 1.29
CA ASN A 76 -4.77 -14.40 0.03
C ASN A 76 -4.24 -12.98 -0.11
N PRO A 77 -3.05 -12.79 -0.70
CA PRO A 77 -2.41 -11.48 -0.80
C PRO A 77 -3.31 -10.42 -1.43
N LYS A 78 -3.56 -9.36 -0.69
CA LYS A 78 -4.33 -8.18 -1.09
C LYS A 78 -3.59 -6.93 -0.64
N PRO A 79 -3.73 -5.79 -1.31
CA PRO A 79 -3.16 -4.54 -0.84
C PRO A 79 -3.69 -4.20 0.55
N VAL A 80 -2.78 -3.95 1.49
CA VAL A 80 -3.09 -3.48 2.84
C VAL A 80 -2.47 -2.11 3.04
N ILE A 81 -3.30 -1.10 3.26
CA ILE A 81 -2.89 0.26 3.62
C ILE A 81 -2.96 0.38 5.14
N LEU A 82 -1.85 0.81 5.73
CA LEU A 82 -1.77 1.03 7.17
C LEU A 82 -2.16 2.46 7.53
N LEU A 83 -2.91 2.62 8.60
CA LEU A 83 -3.15 3.91 9.24
C LEU A 83 -2.39 3.94 10.55
N SER A 84 -1.66 5.01 10.84
CA SER A 84 -0.89 5.13 12.07
C SER A 84 -1.08 6.50 12.71
N SER A 85 -1.17 6.53 14.03
CA SER A 85 -1.25 7.76 14.85
C SER A 85 0.15 8.18 15.31
N LEU A 86 1.14 8.16 14.43
CA LEU A 86 2.54 8.36 14.80
C LEU A 86 2.79 9.70 15.49
N GLU A 87 3.04 9.64 16.79
CA GLU A 87 3.86 10.65 17.46
C GLU A 87 5.35 10.29 17.44
N LYS A 88 5.74 9.05 17.14
CA LYS A 88 7.15 8.58 17.14
C LYS A 88 7.32 7.33 16.26
N GLU A 89 8.52 7.22 15.71
CA GLU A 89 9.13 6.13 14.98
C GLU A 89 8.69 4.75 15.48
N ASP A 90 7.65 4.18 14.89
CA ASP A 90 7.26 2.82 15.25
C ASP A 90 7.94 1.83 14.29
N PRO A 91 8.94 1.06 14.78
CA PRO A 91 9.60 0.01 13.99
C PRO A 91 8.61 -0.99 13.37
N LYS A 92 7.42 -1.14 13.95
CA LYS A 92 6.37 -2.01 13.46
C LYS A 92 5.82 -1.60 12.09
N VAL A 93 5.83 -0.30 11.75
CA VAL A 93 5.42 0.15 10.41
C VAL A 93 6.39 -0.39 9.37
N PHE A 94 7.70 -0.32 9.63
CA PHE A 94 8.71 -0.92 8.76
C PHE A 94 8.56 -2.43 8.65
N GLU A 95 8.31 -3.10 9.77
CA GLU A 95 8.09 -4.53 9.78
C GLU A 95 6.86 -4.90 8.94
N ALA A 96 5.79 -4.10 9.02
CA ALA A 96 4.59 -4.32 8.24
C ALA A 96 4.78 -4.05 6.73
N LEU A 97 5.55 -3.01 6.36
CA LEU A 97 5.93 -2.78 4.97
C LEU A 97 6.78 -3.93 4.43
N SER A 98 7.78 -4.39 5.21
CA SER A 98 8.60 -5.57 4.87
C SER A 98 7.79 -6.86 4.80
N ALA A 99 6.70 -6.96 5.57
CA ALA A 99 5.78 -8.09 5.51
C ALA A 99 4.81 -8.02 4.32
N GLY A 100 4.87 -6.96 3.49
CA GLY A 100 4.09 -6.80 2.26
C GLY A 100 2.93 -5.80 2.36
N ALA A 101 2.86 -4.95 3.38
CA ALA A 101 1.91 -3.85 3.36
C ALA A 101 2.17 -2.94 2.15
N PHE A 102 1.10 -2.46 1.53
CA PHE A 102 1.20 -1.64 0.33
C PHE A 102 1.87 -0.29 0.62
N ASP A 103 1.36 0.39 1.65
CA ASP A 103 1.89 1.69 2.11
C ASP A 103 1.25 2.05 3.46
N PHE A 104 1.60 3.22 3.99
CA PHE A 104 0.99 3.73 5.21
C PHE A 104 0.63 5.22 5.09
N LEU A 105 -0.33 5.66 5.93
CA LEU A 105 -0.74 7.06 6.06
C LEU A 105 -0.85 7.45 7.54
N ASN A 106 -0.45 8.68 7.84
CA ASN A 106 -0.68 9.25 9.16
C ASN A 106 -2.15 9.67 9.32
N LYS A 107 -2.82 9.21 10.38
CA LYS A 107 -4.24 9.48 10.64
C LYS A 107 -4.54 10.97 10.82
N GLU A 108 -3.65 11.72 11.48
CA GLU A 108 -3.83 13.15 11.68
C GLU A 108 -3.72 13.90 10.36
N GLU A 109 -2.76 13.50 9.52
CA GLU A 109 -2.59 14.08 8.20
C GLU A 109 -3.82 13.81 7.31
N VAL A 110 -4.31 12.57 7.28
CA VAL A 110 -5.54 12.20 6.55
C VAL A 110 -6.71 13.08 6.98
N THR A 111 -6.92 13.26 8.28
CA THR A 111 -8.04 14.06 8.79
C THR A 111 -7.85 15.56 8.55
N LYS A 112 -6.63 16.07 8.64
CA LYS A 112 -6.29 17.46 8.33
C LYS A 112 -6.51 17.78 6.85
N LEU A 113 -6.01 16.95 5.97
CA LEU A 113 -6.13 17.11 4.51
C LEU A 113 -7.57 16.95 4.04
N ALA A 114 -8.36 16.07 4.66
CA ALA A 114 -9.78 15.92 4.37
C ALA A 114 -10.57 17.23 4.60
N LYS A 115 -10.23 18.00 5.64
CA LYS A 115 -10.81 19.34 5.88
C LYS A 115 -10.46 20.34 4.77
N GLN A 116 -9.36 20.12 4.06
CA GLN A 116 -8.92 20.92 2.91
C GLN A 116 -9.41 20.38 1.57
N ARG A 117 -10.33 19.41 1.58
CA ARG A 117 -10.84 18.68 0.39
C ARG A 117 -9.73 17.94 -0.38
N GLN A 118 -8.72 17.47 0.31
CA GLN A 118 -7.70 16.58 -0.21
C GLN A 118 -7.89 15.20 0.42
N PHE A 119 -7.90 14.16 -0.39
CA PHE A 119 -8.30 12.81 0.03
C PHE A 119 -7.20 11.78 -0.25
N PRO A 120 -6.03 11.89 0.42
CA PRO A 120 -4.88 11.02 0.14
C PRO A 120 -5.20 9.55 0.37
N LEU A 121 -6.08 9.22 1.32
CA LEU A 121 -6.53 7.85 1.54
C LEU A 121 -7.27 7.29 0.31
N ASN A 122 -8.23 8.06 -0.25
CA ASN A 122 -9.01 7.61 -1.40
C ASN A 122 -8.11 7.42 -2.63
N ASP A 123 -7.15 8.34 -2.83
CA ASP A 123 -6.20 8.23 -3.94
C ASP A 123 -5.27 7.03 -3.78
N MET A 124 -4.77 6.78 -2.57
CA MET A 124 -3.96 5.61 -2.28
C MET A 124 -4.73 4.30 -2.48
N VAL A 125 -6.01 4.25 -2.09
CA VAL A 125 -6.88 3.08 -2.32
C VAL A 125 -7.03 2.79 -3.81
N LYS A 126 -7.23 3.80 -4.64
CA LYS A 126 -7.32 3.63 -6.11
C LYS A 126 -6.03 3.06 -6.69
N VAL A 127 -4.89 3.63 -6.32
CA VAL A 127 -3.57 3.13 -6.75
C VAL A 127 -3.34 1.70 -6.29
N ALA A 128 -3.64 1.38 -5.04
CA ALA A 128 -3.50 0.04 -4.49
C ALA A 128 -4.34 -1.01 -5.25
N ALA A 129 -5.57 -0.67 -5.61
CA ALA A 129 -6.46 -1.53 -6.39
C ALA A 129 -5.93 -1.77 -7.82
N GLU A 130 -5.35 -0.75 -8.46
CA GLU A 130 -4.76 -0.87 -9.79
C GLU A 130 -3.55 -1.82 -9.80
N VAL A 131 -2.69 -1.73 -8.78
CA VAL A 131 -1.56 -2.67 -8.60
C VAL A 131 -2.07 -4.10 -8.43
N SER A 132 -3.06 -4.31 -7.56
CA SER A 132 -3.63 -5.65 -7.29
C SER A 132 -4.34 -6.25 -8.50
N SER A 133 -5.02 -5.43 -9.29
CA SER A 133 -5.72 -5.91 -10.51
C SER A 133 -4.79 -6.30 -11.65
N GLY A 134 -3.48 -6.14 -11.46
CA GLY A 134 -2.47 -6.41 -12.49
C GLY A 134 -2.46 -5.39 -13.63
N LYS A 135 -3.21 -4.31 -13.52
CA LYS A 135 -3.22 -3.25 -14.53
C LYS A 135 -1.87 -2.51 -14.61
N LEU A 136 -1.12 -2.46 -13.48
CA LEU A 136 0.23 -1.90 -13.45
C LEU A 136 1.33 -2.96 -13.57
N THR A 137 1.02 -4.25 -13.41
CA THR A 137 2.04 -5.28 -13.29
C THR A 137 1.80 -6.55 -14.08
N ARG A 138 0.87 -6.63 -15.01
CA ARG A 138 0.82 -7.84 -15.84
C ARG A 138 0.04 -7.65 -17.14
N GLU A 139 0.73 -7.34 -18.18
CA GLU A 139 0.67 -8.20 -19.33
C GLU A 139 1.33 -9.56 -18.97
N GLN A 140 0.63 -10.37 -18.13
CA GLN A 140 1.02 -11.75 -17.92
C GLN A 140 0.78 -12.52 -19.22
N GLY A 141 1.83 -12.98 -19.84
CA GLY A 141 1.78 -13.94 -20.92
C GLY A 141 2.40 -13.51 -22.23
N LYS A 142 2.64 -12.26 -22.46
CA LYS A 142 3.71 -11.88 -23.36
C LYS A 142 4.92 -11.61 -22.49
N LYS A 143 5.95 -12.47 -22.56
CA LYS A 143 7.29 -11.96 -22.44
C LYS A 143 7.31 -10.82 -23.45
N ASN A 144 7.03 -9.61 -23.01
CA ASN A 144 7.59 -8.45 -23.65
C ASN A 144 9.09 -8.67 -23.44
N THR A 145 9.67 -9.51 -24.26
CA THR A 145 10.97 -9.23 -24.72
C THR A 145 10.82 -7.85 -25.32
N PHE A 146 11.00 -6.81 -24.48
CA PHE A 146 11.44 -5.55 -25.00
C PHE A 146 12.71 -5.94 -25.78
N HIS A 147 12.52 -6.24 -27.05
CA HIS A 147 13.59 -6.04 -28.02
C HIS A 147 13.75 -4.52 -28.10
N HIS A 148 14.15 -3.90 -26.98
CA HIS A 148 15.05 -2.80 -27.11
C HIS A 148 16.22 -3.41 -27.88
N SER A 149 16.32 -3.08 -29.14
CA SER A 149 17.62 -3.04 -29.77
C SER A 149 18.45 -2.17 -28.83
N PHE A 150 19.13 -2.82 -27.87
CA PHE A 150 20.15 -2.14 -27.09
C PHE A 150 21.06 -1.57 -28.16
N ASP A 151 21.04 -0.25 -28.28
CA ASP A 151 22.08 0.40 -29.03
C ASP A 151 23.37 0.05 -28.26
N GLU A 152 24.13 -0.89 -28.77
CA GLU A 152 25.38 -1.37 -28.15
C GLU A 152 26.39 -0.23 -27.87
N GLN A 153 26.10 0.96 -28.39
CA GLN A 153 26.87 2.18 -28.18
C GLN A 153 26.46 2.96 -26.93
N LEU A 154 25.23 2.73 -26.36
CA LEU A 154 24.79 3.39 -25.14
C LEU A 154 25.34 2.67 -23.92
N ARG A 155 26.30 3.29 -23.24
CA ARG A 155 26.82 2.84 -21.94
C ARG A 155 26.11 3.61 -20.85
N TYR A 156 25.28 2.92 -20.08
CA TYR A 156 24.70 3.50 -18.87
C TYR A 156 25.73 3.42 -17.74
N GLU A 157 25.93 4.53 -17.04
CA GLU A 157 26.88 4.62 -15.91
C GLU A 157 26.21 4.48 -14.55
N ALA A 158 24.89 4.67 -14.48
CA ALA A 158 24.09 4.52 -13.26
C ALA A 158 22.62 4.25 -13.57
N ILE A 159 21.91 3.65 -12.63
CA ILE A 159 20.46 3.53 -12.61
C ILE A 159 19.93 4.44 -11.51
N ALA A 160 19.02 5.36 -11.82
CA ALA A 160 18.34 6.19 -10.84
C ALA A 160 16.86 5.74 -10.72
N ILE A 161 16.42 5.46 -9.50
CA ILE A 161 15.06 5.02 -9.19
C ILE A 161 14.42 6.08 -8.27
N GLY A 162 13.35 6.72 -8.73
CA GLY A 162 12.52 7.61 -7.91
C GLY A 162 11.23 6.88 -7.53
N ALA A 163 10.87 6.88 -6.25
CA ALA A 163 9.66 6.24 -5.78
C ALA A 163 8.97 7.02 -4.66
N SER A 164 7.64 6.82 -4.51
CA SER A 164 6.80 7.43 -3.49
C SER A 164 5.80 6.38 -2.99
N THR A 165 4.50 6.65 -3.05
CA THR A 165 3.42 5.73 -2.64
C THR A 165 3.57 4.36 -3.30
N GLY A 166 3.54 3.29 -2.50
CA GLY A 166 3.80 1.92 -2.96
C GLY A 166 5.25 1.63 -3.34
N GLY A 167 6.14 2.63 -3.17
CA GLY A 167 7.57 2.56 -3.53
C GLY A 167 8.33 1.41 -2.87
N PRO A 168 8.23 1.20 -1.55
CA PRO A 168 9.00 0.17 -0.86
C PRO A 168 8.84 -1.21 -1.50
N MET A 169 7.63 -1.66 -1.74
CA MET A 169 7.35 -2.95 -2.36
C MET A 169 7.80 -3.00 -3.83
N ALA A 170 7.58 -1.92 -4.58
CA ALA A 170 7.99 -1.84 -5.99
C ALA A 170 9.52 -1.86 -6.13
N ILE A 171 10.25 -1.15 -5.26
CA ILE A 171 11.72 -1.13 -5.22
C ILE A 171 12.26 -2.53 -4.90
N GLU A 172 11.70 -3.21 -3.90
CA GLU A 172 12.12 -4.56 -3.53
C GLU A 172 11.95 -5.54 -4.70
N GLN A 173 10.80 -5.51 -5.37
CA GLN A 173 10.56 -6.33 -6.56
C GLN A 173 11.55 -6.02 -7.70
N LEU A 174 11.82 -4.74 -7.93
CA LEU A 174 12.73 -4.31 -8.98
C LEU A 174 14.17 -4.76 -8.67
N LEU A 175 14.64 -4.52 -7.44
CA LEU A 175 15.98 -4.89 -7.03
C LEU A 175 16.20 -6.40 -7.03
N SER A 176 15.19 -7.18 -6.62
CA SER A 176 15.27 -8.66 -6.65
C SER A 176 15.33 -9.21 -8.08
N GLY A 177 14.89 -8.45 -9.08
CA GLY A 177 14.97 -8.80 -10.49
C GLY A 177 16.27 -8.37 -11.18
N LEU A 178 17.10 -7.55 -10.53
CA LEU A 178 18.38 -7.11 -11.11
C LEU A 178 19.44 -8.22 -11.04
N PRO A 179 20.32 -8.30 -12.06
CA PRO A 179 21.42 -9.25 -12.05
C PRO A 179 22.37 -9.02 -10.85
N ALA A 180 22.77 -10.10 -10.15
CA ALA A 180 23.72 -10.00 -9.03
C ALA A 180 25.11 -9.44 -9.42
N ASN A 181 25.47 -9.50 -10.70
CA ASN A 181 26.72 -8.98 -11.24
C ASN A 181 26.55 -7.63 -11.94
N LEU A 182 25.56 -6.83 -11.54
CA LEU A 182 25.37 -5.48 -12.07
C LEU A 182 26.57 -4.60 -11.74
N ASN A 183 27.26 -4.11 -12.78
CA ASN A 183 28.51 -3.35 -12.67
C ASN A 183 28.31 -1.83 -12.61
N ILE A 184 27.08 -1.35 -12.54
CA ILE A 184 26.77 0.08 -12.44
C ILE A 184 26.01 0.36 -11.13
N PRO A 185 26.21 1.54 -10.52
CA PRO A 185 25.54 1.91 -9.28
C PRO A 185 24.03 2.09 -9.49
N VAL A 186 23.26 1.71 -8.46
CA VAL A 186 21.82 1.99 -8.38
C VAL A 186 21.59 3.04 -7.30
N ILE A 187 21.02 4.17 -7.69
CA ILE A 187 20.71 5.28 -6.81
C ILE A 187 19.20 5.28 -6.60
N ILE A 188 18.76 5.25 -5.33
CA ILE A 188 17.35 5.20 -4.98
C ILE A 188 16.96 6.47 -4.23
N ALA A 189 15.93 7.15 -4.72
CA ALA A 189 15.26 8.26 -4.05
C ALA A 189 13.81 7.83 -3.73
N GLN A 190 13.57 7.45 -2.46
CA GLN A 190 12.25 7.10 -1.96
C GLN A 190 11.70 8.26 -1.13
N HIS A 191 10.51 8.75 -1.51
CA HIS A 191 9.79 9.70 -0.65
C HIS A 191 9.29 8.95 0.58
N MET A 192 9.81 9.35 1.74
CA MET A 192 9.44 8.79 3.05
C MET A 192 9.34 9.95 4.05
N PRO A 193 8.47 9.86 5.06
CA PRO A 193 8.48 10.79 6.18
C PRO A 193 9.85 10.80 6.87
N GLU A 194 10.27 11.99 7.35
CA GLU A 194 11.62 12.22 7.91
C GLU A 194 11.97 11.24 9.04
N GLN A 195 11.00 10.82 9.82
CA GLN A 195 11.16 9.88 10.92
C GLN A 195 11.66 8.49 10.48
N PHE A 196 11.59 8.18 9.20
CA PHE A 196 12.06 6.90 8.65
C PHE A 196 13.45 6.97 7.99
N LEU A 197 14.14 8.09 8.11
CA LEU A 197 15.45 8.32 7.49
C LEU A 197 16.64 8.04 8.42
N ARG A 198 16.46 7.30 9.52
CA ARG A 198 17.52 6.99 10.51
C ARG A 198 17.95 5.55 10.48
#